data_6f5b72e532b959fc037033c2a910579b
#
_entry.id   6f5b72e532b959fc037033c2a910579b
#
_cell.length_a   1.000
_cell.length_b   1.000
_cell.length_c   1.000
_cell.angle_alpha   90.00
_cell.angle_beta   90.00
_cell.angle_gamma   90.00
#
_symmetry.space_group_name_H-M   'P 1'
#
loop_
_entity.id
_entity.type
_entity.pdbx_description
1 polymer ?
#
loop_
_entity_poly.entity_id
_entity_poly.type
_entity_poly.pdbx_seq_one_letter_code
_entity_poly.pdbx_strand_id
1 'polypeptide(L)'
;MELCNYKKKLETKVLLIDKMKNLIDLEKKINSELTTKINKTSIKHNQIYVEIDKEDLLDVVLFMKTSQDIKFRQLIDITVVDYPEQTQRFKIIYLFLSHEYNQRMILSYNISENEVISSLTSIFPSANWMEREVFDMYGVNFKDHPDLRRILTDYGFEGHPLRKDFPLTGHTEVRYNEDQKKVINEPVKLEQNYRNFDYESPWEGTKYIKDQTNINDKKN
;
A
#
# COMPACT_ATOMS: atom_id res chain seq x y z
N MET A 1 -11.66 -36.19 23.18
CA MET A 1 -11.56 -34.78 22.75
C MET A 1 -10.12 -34.39 22.33
N GLU A 2 -9.08 -34.78 23.03
CA GLU A 2 -7.68 -34.41 22.74
C GLU A 2 -7.12 -34.97 21.40
N LEU A 3 -7.44 -36.23 21.06
CA LEU A 3 -7.03 -36.85 19.80
C LEU A 3 -7.61 -36.17 18.55
N CYS A 4 -8.81 -35.59 18.65
CA CYS A 4 -9.44 -34.87 17.56
C CYS A 4 -8.76 -33.50 17.33
N ASN A 5 -8.36 -32.83 18.40
CA ASN A 5 -7.60 -31.57 18.34
C ASN A 5 -6.18 -31.79 17.81
N TYR A 6 -5.55 -32.94 18.12
CA TYR A 6 -4.22 -33.26 17.61
C TYR A 6 -4.23 -33.58 16.10
N LYS A 7 -5.25 -34.32 15.62
CA LYS A 7 -5.43 -34.55 14.16
C LYS A 7 -5.66 -33.23 13.39
N LYS A 8 -6.55 -32.36 13.87
CA LYS A 8 -6.76 -31.04 13.25
C LYS A 8 -5.49 -30.18 13.22
N LYS A 9 -4.67 -30.23 14.28
CA LYS A 9 -3.38 -29.52 14.34
C LYS A 9 -2.35 -30.08 13.35
N LEU A 10 -2.32 -31.38 13.10
CA LEU A 10 -1.48 -32.03 12.12
C LEU A 10 -1.92 -31.69 10.68
N GLU A 11 -3.22 -31.77 10.39
CA GLU A 11 -3.77 -31.42 9.09
C GLU A 11 -3.52 -29.94 8.74
N THR A 12 -3.67 -29.03 9.71
CA THR A 12 -3.32 -27.60 9.49
C THR A 12 -1.83 -27.38 9.29
N LYS A 13 -0.95 -28.15 9.94
CA LYS A 13 0.50 -28.09 9.69
C LYS A 13 0.89 -28.58 8.30
N VAL A 14 0.31 -29.68 7.85
CA VAL A 14 0.55 -30.22 6.50
C VAL A 14 0.09 -29.26 5.43
N LEU A 15 -1.13 -28.69 5.56
CA LEU A 15 -1.65 -27.67 4.67
C LEU A 15 -0.77 -26.41 4.62
N LEU A 16 -0.21 -25.99 5.75
CA LEU A 16 0.72 -24.84 5.80
C LEU A 16 2.04 -25.15 5.08
N ILE A 17 2.59 -26.37 5.24
CA ILE A 17 3.83 -26.79 4.59
C ILE A 17 3.63 -26.86 3.07
N ASP A 18 2.51 -27.41 2.60
CA ASP A 18 2.21 -27.50 1.17
C ASP A 18 1.98 -26.10 0.57
N LYS A 19 1.32 -25.21 1.30
CA LYS A 19 1.13 -23.82 0.89
C LYS A 19 2.45 -23.04 0.81
N MET A 20 3.39 -23.29 1.72
CA MET A 20 4.72 -22.68 1.68
C MET A 20 5.56 -23.20 0.52
N LYS A 21 5.51 -24.49 0.22
CA LYS A 21 6.18 -25.07 -0.98
C LYS A 21 5.67 -24.43 -2.26
N ASN A 22 4.35 -24.32 -2.40
CA ASN A 22 3.73 -23.67 -3.55
C ASN A 22 4.16 -22.19 -3.72
N LEU A 23 4.37 -21.45 -2.62
CA LEU A 23 4.86 -20.06 -2.67
C LEU A 23 6.32 -19.99 -3.12
N ILE A 24 7.18 -20.87 -2.63
CA ILE A 24 8.59 -20.95 -3.03
C ILE A 24 8.73 -21.29 -4.50
N ASP A 25 7.94 -22.25 -4.99
CA ASP A 25 7.96 -22.66 -6.39
C ASP A 25 7.43 -21.52 -7.29
N LEU A 26 6.42 -20.80 -6.83
CA LEU A 26 5.89 -19.61 -7.53
C LEU A 26 6.93 -18.49 -7.57
N GLU A 27 7.61 -18.20 -6.46
CA GLU A 27 8.69 -17.21 -6.41
C GLU A 27 9.82 -17.56 -7.39
N LYS A 28 10.28 -18.82 -7.42
CA LYS A 28 11.28 -19.29 -8.37
C LYS A 28 10.83 -19.09 -9.81
N LYS A 29 9.57 -19.39 -10.11
CA LYS A 29 9.00 -19.24 -11.44
C LYS A 29 8.93 -17.80 -11.89
N ILE A 30 8.45 -16.92 -11.01
CA ILE A 30 8.42 -15.46 -11.24
C ILE A 30 9.85 -14.95 -11.53
N ASN A 31 10.83 -15.36 -10.73
CA ASN A 31 12.21 -14.95 -10.92
C ASN A 31 12.84 -15.51 -12.20
N SER A 32 12.52 -16.72 -12.62
CA SER A 32 13.06 -17.31 -13.85
C SER A 32 12.51 -16.66 -15.12
N GLU A 33 11.23 -16.32 -15.14
CA GLU A 33 10.57 -15.76 -16.32
C GLU A 33 10.76 -14.24 -16.45
N LEU A 34 10.91 -13.55 -15.32
CA LEU A 34 11.01 -12.08 -15.27
C LEU A 34 12.36 -11.57 -14.73
N THR A 35 13.44 -12.34 -14.95
CA THR A 35 14.77 -12.08 -14.37
C THR A 35 15.28 -10.65 -14.61
N THR A 36 14.98 -10.04 -15.76
CA THR A 36 15.44 -8.70 -16.13
C THR A 36 14.52 -7.57 -15.68
N LYS A 37 13.31 -7.90 -15.22
CA LYS A 37 12.24 -6.92 -14.90
C LYS A 37 11.92 -6.85 -13.41
N ILE A 38 12.56 -7.67 -12.61
CA ILE A 38 12.35 -7.73 -11.16
C ILE A 38 13.64 -7.36 -10.45
N ASN A 39 13.56 -6.39 -9.57
CA ASN A 39 14.69 -5.97 -8.74
C ASN A 39 14.88 -6.88 -7.55
N LYS A 40 13.76 -7.27 -6.92
CA LYS A 40 13.79 -8.09 -5.70
C LYS A 40 12.50 -8.85 -5.50
N THR A 41 12.63 -10.10 -5.02
CA THR A 41 11.51 -10.89 -4.50
C THR A 41 11.75 -11.30 -3.05
N SER A 42 10.68 -11.49 -2.32
CA SER A 42 10.74 -12.05 -0.96
C SER A 42 9.38 -12.63 -0.56
N ILE A 43 9.40 -13.67 0.27
CA ILE A 43 8.20 -14.25 0.86
C ILE A 43 8.12 -13.80 2.31
N LYS A 44 7.03 -13.09 2.67
CA LYS A 44 6.72 -12.65 4.04
C LYS A 44 5.24 -12.85 4.31
N HIS A 45 4.88 -13.25 5.52
CA HIS A 45 3.48 -13.41 5.95
C HIS A 45 2.62 -14.24 4.98
N ASN A 46 3.18 -15.30 4.40
CA ASN A 46 2.49 -16.13 3.39
C ASN A 46 2.08 -15.38 2.12
N GLN A 47 2.81 -14.33 1.73
CA GLN A 47 2.59 -13.54 0.54
C GLN A 47 3.92 -13.31 -0.18
N ILE A 48 3.87 -13.14 -1.50
CA ILE A 48 5.04 -12.81 -2.32
C ILE A 48 5.09 -11.29 -2.46
N TYR A 49 6.25 -10.74 -2.16
CA TYR A 49 6.58 -9.33 -2.38
C TYR A 49 7.51 -9.24 -3.57
N VAL A 50 7.16 -8.41 -4.54
CA VAL A 50 7.91 -8.17 -5.77
C VAL A 50 8.20 -6.69 -5.88
N GLU A 51 9.46 -6.34 -6.04
CA GLU A 51 9.89 -4.96 -6.32
C GLU A 51 10.36 -4.88 -7.78
N ILE A 52 9.86 -3.92 -8.52
CA ILE A 52 10.14 -3.70 -9.95
C ILE A 52 10.52 -2.24 -10.20
N ASP A 53 10.92 -1.93 -11.43
CA ASP A 53 10.98 -0.56 -11.91
C ASP A 53 9.64 -0.16 -12.55
N LYS A 54 9.31 1.13 -12.54
CA LYS A 54 8.02 1.64 -13.04
C LYS A 54 7.79 1.37 -14.53
N GLU A 55 8.87 1.30 -15.30
CA GLU A 55 8.86 1.04 -16.74
C GLU A 55 8.35 -0.37 -17.07
N ASP A 56 8.63 -1.34 -16.21
CA ASP A 56 8.28 -2.75 -16.40
C ASP A 56 6.87 -3.12 -15.89
N LEU A 57 6.15 -2.15 -15.30
CA LEU A 57 4.85 -2.39 -14.66
C LEU A 57 3.86 -3.13 -15.55
N LEU A 58 3.61 -2.61 -16.77
CA LEU A 58 2.60 -3.18 -17.67
C LEU A 58 2.96 -4.59 -18.10
N ASP A 59 4.22 -4.83 -18.45
CA ASP A 59 4.70 -6.13 -18.91
C ASP A 59 4.63 -7.18 -17.82
N VAL A 60 5.09 -6.83 -16.61
CA VAL A 60 5.05 -7.72 -15.45
C VAL A 60 3.61 -8.06 -15.08
N VAL A 61 2.73 -7.08 -15.02
CA VAL A 61 1.32 -7.28 -14.66
C VAL A 61 0.58 -8.07 -15.72
N LEU A 62 0.84 -7.82 -17.01
CA LEU A 62 0.25 -8.59 -18.11
C LEU A 62 0.72 -10.05 -18.05
N PHE A 63 2.00 -10.30 -17.86
CA PHE A 63 2.54 -11.64 -17.70
C PHE A 63 1.89 -12.38 -16.51
N MET A 64 1.80 -11.74 -15.35
CA MET A 64 1.19 -12.34 -14.15
C MET A 64 -0.27 -12.69 -14.34
N LYS A 65 -1.02 -11.90 -15.11
CA LYS A 65 -2.44 -12.15 -15.42
C LYS A 65 -2.61 -13.29 -16.42
N THR A 66 -1.78 -13.35 -17.46
CA THR A 66 -1.94 -14.27 -18.61
C THR A 66 -1.27 -15.62 -18.40
N SER A 67 -0.21 -15.68 -17.60
CA SER A 67 0.50 -16.93 -17.32
C SER A 67 -0.42 -18.00 -16.75
N GLN A 68 -0.36 -19.21 -17.33
CA GLN A 68 -1.21 -20.34 -16.94
C GLN A 68 -0.84 -20.91 -15.55
N ASP A 69 0.38 -20.67 -15.12
CA ASP A 69 0.92 -21.21 -13.88
C ASP A 69 0.86 -20.24 -12.70
N ILE A 70 0.62 -18.94 -12.96
CA ILE A 70 0.66 -17.89 -11.93
C ILE A 70 -0.74 -17.35 -11.67
N LYS A 71 -1.48 -16.98 -12.72
CA LYS A 71 -2.91 -16.63 -12.73
C LYS A 71 -3.34 -15.60 -11.69
N PHE A 72 -2.62 -14.50 -11.56
CA PHE A 72 -3.08 -13.36 -10.76
C PHE A 72 -4.13 -12.56 -11.55
N ARG A 73 -5.37 -13.01 -11.49
CA ARG A 73 -6.47 -12.47 -12.29
C ARG A 73 -7.30 -11.40 -11.61
N GLN A 74 -7.06 -11.12 -10.35
CA GLN A 74 -7.73 -10.07 -9.61
C GLN A 74 -6.71 -9.05 -9.08
N LEU A 75 -6.94 -7.80 -9.38
CA LEU A 75 -6.37 -6.66 -8.68
C LEU A 75 -7.29 -6.34 -7.50
N ILE A 76 -6.77 -6.45 -6.28
CA ILE A 76 -7.53 -6.23 -5.05
C ILE A 76 -7.57 -4.75 -4.74
N ASP A 77 -6.38 -4.11 -4.78
CA ASP A 77 -6.24 -2.71 -4.37
C ASP A 77 -4.97 -2.09 -4.94
N ILE A 78 -4.95 -0.75 -5.01
CA ILE A 78 -3.79 0.08 -5.31
C ILE A 78 -3.69 1.13 -4.21
N THR A 79 -2.54 1.21 -3.56
CA THR A 79 -2.31 2.20 -2.51
C THR A 79 -0.92 2.79 -2.58
N VAL A 80 -0.70 3.88 -1.85
CA VAL A 80 0.58 4.61 -1.82
C VAL A 80 1.03 4.80 -0.38
N VAL A 81 2.34 4.71 -0.18
CA VAL A 81 2.97 5.12 1.08
C VAL A 81 3.85 6.33 0.81
N ASP A 82 3.65 7.38 1.59
CA ASP A 82 4.39 8.63 1.48
C ASP A 82 5.61 8.63 2.42
N TYR A 83 6.81 8.79 1.85
CA TYR A 83 8.09 8.93 2.56
C TYR A 83 8.71 10.30 2.23
N PRO A 84 8.31 11.39 2.90
CA PRO A 84 8.69 12.75 2.53
C PRO A 84 10.20 13.02 2.57
N GLU A 85 10.96 12.23 3.34
CA GLU A 85 12.41 12.37 3.46
C GLU A 85 13.21 11.68 2.34
N GLN A 86 12.53 10.86 1.48
CA GLN A 86 13.18 10.12 0.42
C GLN A 86 13.10 10.87 -0.91
N THR A 87 14.12 10.75 -1.75
CA THR A 87 14.12 11.31 -3.12
C THR A 87 12.98 10.71 -3.97
N GLN A 88 12.79 9.39 -3.88
CA GLN A 88 11.62 8.71 -4.42
C GLN A 88 10.56 8.66 -3.32
N ARG A 89 9.80 9.74 -3.23
CA ARG A 89 8.87 10.02 -2.15
C ARG A 89 7.76 8.99 -2.00
N PHE A 90 7.18 8.55 -3.13
CA PHE A 90 6.01 7.68 -3.12
C PHE A 90 6.37 6.23 -3.44
N LYS A 91 5.99 5.31 -2.55
CA LYS A 91 6.01 3.88 -2.82
C LYS A 91 4.61 3.44 -3.24
N ILE A 92 4.47 3.08 -4.51
CA ILE A 92 3.21 2.56 -5.06
C ILE A 92 3.14 1.07 -4.78
N ILE A 93 1.98 0.60 -4.35
CA ILE A 93 1.75 -0.79 -3.94
C ILE A 93 0.49 -1.31 -4.62
N TYR A 94 0.62 -2.42 -5.34
CA TYR A 94 -0.47 -3.13 -5.98
C TYR A 94 -0.67 -4.48 -5.29
N LEU A 95 -1.91 -4.80 -4.96
CA LEU A 95 -2.30 -6.03 -4.31
C LEU A 95 -3.01 -6.95 -5.29
N PHE A 96 -2.45 -8.12 -5.56
CA PHE A 96 -3.02 -9.10 -6.48
C PHE A 96 -3.43 -10.39 -5.78
N LEU A 97 -4.46 -11.04 -6.34
CA LEU A 97 -4.96 -12.33 -5.87
C LEU A 97 -5.07 -13.33 -7.03
N SER A 98 -4.53 -14.51 -6.80
CA SER A 98 -4.82 -15.70 -7.59
C SER A 98 -5.87 -16.54 -6.87
N HIS A 99 -7.09 -16.64 -7.44
CA HIS A 99 -8.16 -17.45 -6.87
C HIS A 99 -7.87 -18.95 -6.96
N GLU A 100 -7.27 -19.38 -8.07
CA GLU A 100 -7.00 -20.80 -8.31
C GLU A 100 -5.99 -21.35 -7.31
N TYR A 101 -4.95 -20.58 -7.02
CA TYR A 101 -3.87 -21.01 -6.09
C TYR A 101 -4.05 -20.47 -4.67
N ASN A 102 -5.10 -19.64 -4.42
CA ASN A 102 -5.32 -18.95 -3.15
C ASN A 102 -4.06 -18.26 -2.61
N GLN A 103 -3.38 -17.53 -3.50
CA GLN A 103 -2.12 -16.84 -3.22
C GLN A 103 -2.28 -15.34 -3.44
N ARG A 104 -1.58 -14.57 -2.60
CA ARG A 104 -1.52 -13.11 -2.70
C ARG A 104 -0.12 -12.66 -3.06
N MET A 105 -0.06 -11.60 -3.84
CA MET A 105 1.17 -10.95 -4.23
C MET A 105 1.06 -9.45 -4.03
N ILE A 106 2.13 -8.86 -3.54
CA ILE A 106 2.31 -7.43 -3.36
C ILE A 106 3.41 -7.00 -4.32
N LEU A 107 3.04 -6.21 -5.32
CA LEU A 107 3.98 -5.62 -6.25
C LEU A 107 4.19 -4.16 -5.86
N SER A 108 5.42 -3.69 -5.84
CA SER A 108 5.73 -2.33 -5.45
C SER A 108 6.91 -1.74 -6.22
N TYR A 109 6.89 -0.42 -6.37
CA TYR A 109 8.00 0.38 -6.85
C TYR A 109 7.94 1.80 -6.26
N ASN A 110 9.05 2.52 -6.34
CA ASN A 110 9.15 3.87 -5.84
C ASN A 110 9.14 4.87 -7.00
N ILE A 111 8.56 6.05 -6.77
CA ILE A 111 8.55 7.17 -7.72
C ILE A 111 8.82 8.49 -7.00
N SER A 112 9.31 9.47 -7.75
CA SER A 112 9.41 10.85 -7.31
C SER A 112 8.06 11.57 -7.40
N GLU A 113 7.89 12.67 -6.70
CA GLU A 113 6.59 13.36 -6.55
C GLU A 113 5.91 13.75 -7.87
N ASN A 114 6.69 14.16 -8.87
CA ASN A 114 6.15 14.67 -10.15
C ASN A 114 6.16 13.61 -11.26
N GLU A 115 6.47 12.37 -10.95
CA GLU A 115 6.50 11.32 -11.94
C GLU A 115 5.09 10.84 -12.31
N VAL A 116 4.94 10.50 -13.59
CA VAL A 116 3.70 9.92 -14.13
C VAL A 116 3.90 8.43 -14.33
N ILE A 117 2.94 7.63 -13.95
CA ILE A 117 2.98 6.18 -14.05
C ILE A 117 1.92 5.67 -15.03
N SER A 118 2.14 4.50 -15.62
CA SER A 118 1.19 3.91 -16.56
C SER A 118 -0.04 3.38 -15.84
N SER A 119 -1.23 3.64 -16.38
CA SER A 119 -2.49 3.10 -15.86
C SER A 119 -2.62 1.61 -16.14
N LEU A 120 -3.18 0.87 -15.18
CA LEU A 120 -3.54 -0.54 -15.33
C LEU A 120 -4.98 -0.76 -15.84
N THR A 121 -5.74 0.28 -16.15
CA THR A 121 -7.14 0.20 -16.57
C THR A 121 -7.38 -0.67 -17.80
N SER A 122 -6.41 -0.71 -18.72
CA SER A 122 -6.46 -1.59 -19.90
C SER A 122 -6.33 -3.09 -19.56
N ILE A 123 -5.64 -3.41 -18.47
CA ILE A 123 -5.43 -4.79 -18.01
C ILE A 123 -6.50 -5.17 -16.97
N PHE A 124 -6.74 -4.31 -15.99
CA PHE A 124 -7.72 -4.49 -14.93
C PHE A 124 -8.70 -3.31 -14.87
N PRO A 125 -9.94 -3.47 -15.33
CA PRO A 125 -10.95 -2.39 -15.26
C PRO A 125 -11.21 -1.86 -13.84
N SER A 126 -11.00 -2.71 -12.81
CA SER A 126 -11.12 -2.30 -11.40
C SER A 126 -10.10 -1.22 -11.00
N ALA A 127 -8.97 -1.11 -11.69
CA ALA A 127 -7.95 -0.11 -11.45
C ALA A 127 -8.48 1.33 -11.61
N ASN A 128 -9.50 1.53 -12.44
CA ASN A 128 -10.06 2.86 -12.72
C ASN A 128 -10.38 3.65 -11.45
N TRP A 129 -11.09 3.06 -10.51
CA TRP A 129 -11.48 3.74 -9.28
C TRP A 129 -10.34 3.84 -8.27
N MET A 130 -9.51 2.80 -8.18
CA MET A 130 -8.36 2.74 -7.27
C MET A 130 -7.30 3.78 -7.67
N GLU A 131 -7.03 3.94 -8.96
CA GLU A 131 -6.10 4.94 -9.47
C GLU A 131 -6.62 6.37 -9.25
N ARG A 132 -7.93 6.60 -9.39
CA ARG A 132 -8.54 7.88 -9.04
C ARG A 132 -8.44 8.19 -7.54
N GLU A 133 -8.59 7.18 -6.67
CA GLU A 133 -8.37 7.35 -5.24
C GLU A 133 -6.92 7.75 -4.94
N VAL A 134 -5.96 7.06 -5.53
CA VAL A 134 -4.53 7.37 -5.40
C VAL A 134 -4.22 8.78 -5.91
N PHE A 135 -4.78 9.17 -7.05
CA PHE A 135 -4.67 10.53 -7.58
C PHE A 135 -5.26 11.55 -6.61
N ASP A 136 -6.45 11.31 -6.09
CA ASP A 136 -7.13 12.26 -5.21
C ASP A 136 -6.40 12.42 -3.87
N MET A 137 -5.98 11.31 -3.26
CA MET A 137 -5.39 11.30 -1.92
C MET A 137 -3.91 11.67 -1.88
N TYR A 138 -3.13 11.34 -2.92
CA TYR A 138 -1.68 11.53 -2.96
C TYR A 138 -1.19 12.44 -4.09
N GLY A 139 -2.00 12.67 -5.13
CA GLY A 139 -1.63 13.48 -6.29
C GLY A 139 -0.74 12.76 -7.30
N VAL A 140 -0.76 11.44 -7.33
CA VAL A 140 -0.02 10.64 -8.32
C VAL A 140 -0.79 10.65 -9.64
N ASN A 141 -0.12 11.00 -10.73
CA ASN A 141 -0.71 11.05 -12.07
C ASN A 141 -0.53 9.72 -12.81
N PHE A 142 -1.62 9.28 -13.48
CA PHE A 142 -1.66 8.05 -14.27
C PHE A 142 -1.79 8.38 -15.77
N LYS A 143 -0.80 7.95 -16.55
CA LYS A 143 -0.85 8.06 -18.01
C LYS A 143 -1.84 7.06 -18.58
N ASP A 144 -2.56 7.46 -19.61
CA ASP A 144 -3.55 6.63 -20.34
C ASP A 144 -4.75 6.18 -19.47
N HIS A 145 -5.00 6.87 -18.34
CA HIS A 145 -6.21 6.67 -17.57
C HIS A 145 -7.41 7.34 -18.29
N PRO A 146 -8.55 6.66 -18.47
CA PRO A 146 -9.66 7.18 -19.26
C PRO A 146 -10.35 8.41 -18.68
N ASP A 147 -10.37 8.57 -17.36
CA ASP A 147 -11.04 9.67 -16.66
C ASP A 147 -10.42 9.90 -15.28
N LEU A 148 -9.27 10.57 -15.23
CA LEU A 148 -8.54 10.86 -14.00
C LEU A 148 -9.08 12.12 -13.33
N ARG A 149 -10.12 11.96 -12.53
CA ARG A 149 -10.72 13.03 -11.71
C ARG A 149 -10.83 12.60 -10.26
N ARG A 150 -10.97 13.57 -9.36
CA ARG A 150 -11.16 13.31 -7.93
C ARG A 150 -12.40 12.44 -7.66
N ILE A 151 -12.38 11.63 -6.61
CA ILE A 151 -13.46 10.69 -6.28
C ILE A 151 -13.91 10.77 -4.82
N LEU A 152 -13.02 11.10 -3.89
CA LEU A 152 -13.31 11.12 -2.45
C LEU A 152 -13.43 12.54 -1.88
N THR A 153 -12.71 13.50 -2.44
CA THR A 153 -12.76 14.89 -1.99
C THR A 153 -13.84 15.68 -2.72
N ASP A 154 -14.29 16.77 -2.10
CA ASP A 154 -15.28 17.68 -2.66
C ASP A 154 -14.77 18.39 -3.93
N TYR A 155 -15.70 18.91 -4.73
CA TYR A 155 -15.36 19.77 -5.87
C TYR A 155 -14.64 21.02 -5.41
N GLY A 156 -13.50 21.30 -6.02
CA GLY A 156 -12.67 22.45 -5.64
C GLY A 156 -11.80 22.24 -4.40
N PHE A 157 -11.71 21.02 -3.88
CA PHE A 157 -10.79 20.70 -2.79
C PHE A 157 -9.34 20.89 -3.24
N GLU A 158 -8.55 21.61 -2.45
CA GLU A 158 -7.14 21.87 -2.71
C GLU A 158 -6.24 21.00 -1.84
N GLY A 159 -5.23 20.39 -2.47
CA GLY A 159 -4.27 19.50 -1.82
C GLY A 159 -4.64 18.01 -1.89
N HIS A 160 -3.87 17.19 -1.17
CA HIS A 160 -3.96 15.74 -1.15
C HIS A 160 -3.91 15.23 0.30
N PRO A 161 -5.05 14.81 0.88
CA PRO A 161 -5.21 14.62 2.33
C PRO A 161 -4.34 13.52 2.96
N LEU A 162 -3.88 12.53 2.19
CA LEU A 162 -3.06 11.44 2.72
C LEU A 162 -1.55 11.69 2.61
N ARG A 163 -1.13 12.80 2.04
CA ARG A 163 0.27 13.22 2.11
C ARG A 163 0.65 13.62 3.54
N LYS A 164 1.87 13.29 3.95
CA LYS A 164 2.37 13.59 5.31
C LYS A 164 2.54 15.08 5.58
N ASP A 165 2.71 15.88 4.54
CA ASP A 165 2.81 17.35 4.61
C ASP A 165 1.44 18.04 4.62
N PHE A 166 0.33 17.31 4.39
CA PHE A 166 -1.02 17.87 4.51
C PHE A 166 -1.43 17.94 5.98
N PRO A 167 -1.94 19.10 6.47
CA PRO A 167 -2.33 19.26 7.87
C PRO A 167 -3.50 18.35 8.25
N LEU A 168 -3.42 17.70 9.41
CA LEU A 168 -4.44 16.77 9.89
C LEU A 168 -5.83 17.41 10.00
N THR A 169 -5.89 18.67 10.36
CA THR A 169 -7.14 19.44 10.51
C THR A 169 -7.69 19.94 9.17
N GLY A 170 -6.92 19.83 8.08
CA GLY A 170 -7.24 20.49 6.82
C GLY A 170 -7.09 22.01 6.88
N HIS A 171 -7.48 22.70 5.80
CA HIS A 171 -7.43 24.16 5.68
C HIS A 171 -8.81 24.77 5.86
N THR A 172 -9.85 24.04 5.49
CA THR A 172 -11.25 24.52 5.52
C THR A 172 -12.13 23.49 6.23
N GLU A 173 -13.14 24.00 6.91
CA GLU A 173 -14.21 23.18 7.51
C GLU A 173 -15.56 23.51 6.88
N VAL A 174 -16.43 22.52 6.88
CA VAL A 174 -17.78 22.64 6.32
C VAL A 174 -18.77 22.86 7.45
N ARG A 175 -19.52 23.94 7.39
CA ARG A 175 -20.50 24.34 8.42
C ARG A 175 -21.83 24.70 7.80
N TYR A 176 -22.92 24.31 8.45
CA TYR A 176 -24.25 24.81 8.10
C TYR A 176 -24.47 26.21 8.70
N ASN A 177 -24.77 27.17 7.83
CA ASN A 177 -25.11 28.51 8.24
C ASN A 177 -26.66 28.67 8.28
N GLU A 178 -27.21 28.90 9.48
CA GLU A 178 -28.67 28.99 9.69
C GLU A 178 -29.28 30.24 9.05
N ASP A 179 -28.57 31.34 9.02
CA ASP A 179 -29.05 32.61 8.44
C ASP A 179 -29.17 32.49 6.92
N GLN A 180 -28.19 31.89 6.29
CA GLN A 180 -28.17 31.68 4.84
C GLN A 180 -28.87 30.39 4.40
N LYS A 181 -29.26 29.51 5.35
CA LYS A 181 -29.85 28.17 5.12
C LYS A 181 -29.10 27.34 4.12
N LYS A 182 -27.77 27.38 4.17
CA LYS A 182 -26.88 26.63 3.28
C LYS A 182 -25.60 26.18 3.99
N VAL A 183 -24.97 25.18 3.40
CA VAL A 183 -23.63 24.72 3.78
C VAL A 183 -22.60 25.70 3.21
N ILE A 184 -21.69 26.19 4.04
CA ILE A 184 -20.58 27.07 3.66
C ILE A 184 -19.25 26.49 4.07
N ASN A 185 -18.21 26.81 3.31
CA ASN A 185 -16.83 26.50 3.65
C ASN A 185 -16.21 27.68 4.39
N GLU A 186 -15.65 27.44 5.55
CA GLU A 186 -14.96 28.43 6.37
C GLU A 186 -13.51 27.97 6.66
N PRO A 187 -12.56 28.89 6.85
CA PRO A 187 -11.25 28.54 7.36
C PRO A 187 -11.37 27.84 8.72
N VAL A 188 -10.60 26.79 8.93
CA VAL A 188 -10.59 26.04 10.19
C VAL A 188 -10.25 26.95 11.35
N LYS A 189 -11.15 27.02 12.34
CA LYS A 189 -10.96 27.72 13.62
C LYS A 189 -11.14 26.74 14.76
N LEU A 190 -10.02 26.28 15.31
CA LEU A 190 -10.06 25.36 16.45
C LEU A 190 -10.28 26.18 17.73
N GLU A 191 -11.29 25.80 18.52
CA GLU A 191 -11.51 26.36 19.86
C GLU A 191 -10.33 26.05 20.80
N GLN A 192 -9.69 24.93 20.59
CA GLN A 192 -8.50 24.49 21.30
C GLN A 192 -7.37 24.23 20.30
N ASN A 193 -6.16 24.71 20.62
CA ASN A 193 -4.98 24.40 19.82
C ASN A 193 -4.78 22.91 19.68
N TYR A 194 -4.42 22.46 18.47
CA TYR A 194 -4.06 21.07 18.23
C TYR A 194 -2.92 20.66 19.16
N ARG A 195 -3.16 19.62 19.95
CA ARG A 195 -2.17 19.11 20.89
C ARG A 195 -1.33 18.04 20.22
N ASN A 196 -0.02 18.20 20.25
CA ASN A 196 0.92 17.13 19.91
C ASN A 196 1.21 16.36 21.20
N PHE A 197 0.64 15.15 21.30
CA PHE A 197 0.89 14.27 22.42
C PHE A 197 2.08 13.36 22.07
N ASP A 198 3.02 13.26 22.99
CA ASP A 198 3.94 12.14 23.03
C ASP A 198 3.19 10.94 23.61
N TYR A 199 2.87 9.98 22.74
CA TYR A 199 2.15 8.77 23.13
C TYR A 199 3.07 7.69 23.74
N GLU A 200 4.33 8.02 23.96
CA GLU A 200 5.23 7.10 24.65
C GLU A 200 4.77 6.95 26.12
N SER A 201 4.46 5.71 26.48
CA SER A 201 4.16 5.39 27.88
C SER A 201 5.42 5.64 28.71
N PRO A 202 5.34 6.38 29.84
CA PRO A 202 6.48 6.57 30.74
C PRO A 202 7.12 5.26 31.19
N TRP A 203 6.34 4.18 31.20
CA TRP A 203 6.77 2.83 31.51
C TRP A 203 7.51 2.13 30.36
N GLU A 204 7.19 2.47 29.12
CA GLU A 204 7.88 1.98 27.92
C GLU A 204 9.16 2.77 27.62
N GLY A 205 9.19 4.06 27.92
CA GLY A 205 10.37 4.92 27.82
C GLY A 205 11.55 4.39 28.64
N THR A 206 11.28 3.75 29.77
CA THR A 206 12.31 3.10 30.59
C THR A 206 12.96 1.89 29.90
N LYS A 207 12.23 1.17 29.03
CA LYS A 207 12.78 0.07 28.22
C LYS A 207 13.65 0.61 27.09
N TYR A 208 13.20 1.66 26.43
CA TYR A 208 13.91 2.30 25.34
C TYR A 208 15.28 2.88 25.78
N ILE A 209 15.31 3.50 26.95
CA ILE A 209 16.57 4.03 27.54
C ILE A 209 17.53 2.89 27.88
N LYS A 210 17.06 1.75 28.37
CA LYS A 210 17.88 0.56 28.66
C LYS A 210 18.47 -0.05 27.40
N ASP A 211 17.73 -0.05 26.30
CA ASP A 211 18.22 -0.57 25.03
C ASP A 211 19.27 0.33 24.38
N GLN A 212 19.17 1.65 24.54
CA GLN A 212 20.18 2.60 24.08
C GLN A 212 21.49 2.54 24.91
N THR A 213 21.41 2.35 26.22
CA THR A 213 22.59 2.15 27.06
C THR A 213 23.30 0.85 26.69
N ASN A 214 22.60 -0.23 26.45
CA ASN A 214 23.19 -1.51 26.03
C ASN A 214 23.87 -1.46 24.64
N ILE A 215 23.49 -0.53 23.77
CA ILE A 215 24.13 -0.33 22.45
C ILE A 215 25.43 0.45 22.60
N ASN A 216 25.50 1.41 23.54
CA ASN A 216 26.67 2.20 23.78
C ASN A 216 27.77 1.42 24.54
N ASP A 217 27.40 0.52 25.44
CA ASP A 217 28.35 -0.34 26.19
C ASP A 217 28.97 -1.45 25.29
N LYS A 218 28.41 -1.75 24.13
CA LYS A 218 29.01 -2.67 23.14
C LYS A 218 29.94 -2.00 22.13
N LYS A 219 30.11 -0.67 22.19
CA LYS A 219 31.00 0.11 21.30
C LYS A 219 32.28 0.61 21.98
N ASN A 220 32.48 0.33 23.26
CA ASN A 220 33.70 0.48 24.01
C ASN A 220 34.26 -0.91 24.34
#